data_ea4a5995531931d223c593f5eaab4815
#
_entry.id   ea4a5995531931d223c593f5eaab4815
#
_cell.length_a   1.000
_cell.length_b   1.000
_cell.length_c   1.000
_cell.angle_alpha   90.00
_cell.angle_beta   90.00
_cell.angle_gamma   90.00
#
_symmetry.space_group_name_H-M   'P 1'
#
loop_
_entity.id
_entity.type
_entity.pdbx_description
1 polymer ?
#
loop_
_entity_poly.entity_id
_entity_poly.type
_entity_poly.pdbx_seq_one_letter_code
_entity_poly.pdbx_strand_id
1 'polypeptide(L)'
;QKIKLVRLHRGLTQKQLGDLLNLGDGGANRIAQYEIGYRVPKPSLLKEIAKVLDVKEETFFVSDKYLLDILRTIMWYDFEHRRSFKLAEVTLDASIAPIESKTIELRGNACTTWGDSIAPATVLWMNVPLVNDLMREWLTRKQELASGTITKSEYLEWLLQWPASSDMAGKREPKR
;
A
#
# COMPACT_ATOMS: atom_id res chain seq x y z
N GLN A 1 14.04 -0.03 4.01
CA GLN A 1 13.61 -1.32 3.43
C GLN A 1 12.94 -1.16 2.05
N LYS A 2 12.12 -0.12 1.82
CA LYS A 2 11.45 0.10 0.52
C LYS A 2 12.43 0.31 -0.63
N ILE A 3 13.52 1.07 -0.43
CA ILE A 3 14.55 1.29 -1.47
C ILE A 3 15.11 -0.06 -1.96
N LYS A 4 15.44 -0.97 -1.04
CA LYS A 4 15.95 -2.31 -1.38
C LYS A 4 14.92 -3.11 -2.18
N LEU A 5 13.66 -3.10 -1.75
CA LEU A 5 12.58 -3.82 -2.41
C LEU A 5 12.43 -3.37 -3.87
N VAL A 6 12.32 -2.04 -4.08
CA VAL A 6 12.13 -1.48 -5.42
C VAL A 6 13.36 -1.67 -6.30
N ARG A 7 14.56 -1.47 -5.76
CA ARG A 7 15.81 -1.72 -6.49
C ARG A 7 15.90 -3.15 -7.01
N LEU A 8 15.60 -4.13 -6.14
CA LEU A 8 15.61 -5.54 -6.52
C LEU A 8 14.52 -5.86 -7.56
N HIS A 9 13.35 -5.26 -7.42
CA HIS A 9 12.28 -5.38 -8.40
C HIS A 9 12.68 -4.84 -9.78
N ARG A 10 13.51 -3.79 -9.82
CA ARG A 10 14.11 -3.26 -11.07
C ARG A 10 15.36 -4.03 -11.54
N GLY A 11 15.75 -5.10 -10.85
CA GLY A 11 16.92 -5.90 -11.20
C GLY A 11 18.27 -5.22 -11.00
N LEU A 12 18.32 -4.11 -10.26
CA LEU A 12 19.54 -3.33 -10.07
C LEU A 12 20.37 -3.83 -8.88
N THR A 13 21.68 -3.83 -9.02
CA THR A 13 22.62 -3.95 -7.89
C THR A 13 22.75 -2.63 -7.13
N GLN A 14 23.25 -2.67 -5.90
CA GLN A 14 23.57 -1.46 -5.13
C GLN A 14 24.55 -0.55 -5.85
N LYS A 15 25.54 -1.16 -6.53
CA LYS A 15 26.53 -0.42 -7.34
C LYS A 15 25.85 0.30 -8.50
N GLN A 16 25.04 -0.41 -9.29
CA GLN A 16 24.32 0.18 -10.42
C GLN A 16 23.41 1.33 -9.99
N LEU A 17 22.67 1.18 -8.89
CA LEU A 17 21.87 2.29 -8.37
C LEU A 17 22.74 3.46 -7.90
N GLY A 18 23.87 3.19 -7.25
CA GLY A 18 24.83 4.21 -6.85
C GLY A 18 25.42 4.98 -8.04
N ASP A 19 25.76 4.26 -9.10
CA ASP A 19 26.29 4.83 -10.34
C ASP A 19 25.23 5.73 -11.03
N LEU A 20 24.01 5.25 -11.16
CA LEU A 20 22.87 6.01 -11.74
C LEU A 20 22.55 7.30 -10.95
N LEU A 21 22.82 7.31 -9.67
CA LEU A 21 22.65 8.47 -8.79
C LEU A 21 23.89 9.35 -8.68
N ASN A 22 24.94 9.06 -9.44
CA ASN A 22 26.22 9.78 -9.43
C ASN A 22 26.84 9.91 -8.02
N LEU A 23 26.75 8.84 -7.21
CA LEU A 23 27.25 8.85 -5.82
C LEU A 23 28.76 8.60 -5.68
N GLY A 24 29.48 8.42 -6.80
CA GLY A 24 30.92 8.16 -6.84
C GLY A 24 31.32 6.79 -6.28
N ASP A 25 32.60 6.58 -6.03
CA ASP A 25 33.19 5.28 -5.64
C ASP A 25 32.57 4.64 -4.38
N GLY A 26 32.04 5.45 -3.46
CA GLY A 26 31.33 4.99 -2.27
C GLY A 26 29.84 4.73 -2.47
N GLY A 27 29.30 4.81 -3.69
CA GLY A 27 27.88 4.77 -3.99
C GLY A 27 27.20 3.49 -3.49
N ALA A 28 27.78 2.34 -3.79
CA ALA A 28 27.22 1.04 -3.36
C ALA A 28 27.08 0.94 -1.82
N ASN A 29 28.11 1.35 -1.09
CA ASN A 29 28.08 1.35 0.38
C ASN A 29 27.03 2.33 0.93
N ARG A 30 26.91 3.51 0.29
CA ARG A 30 25.90 4.49 0.67
C ARG A 30 24.48 3.98 0.45
N ILE A 31 24.21 3.30 -0.67
CA ILE A 31 22.94 2.64 -0.94
C ILE A 31 22.67 1.55 0.10
N ALA A 32 23.65 0.70 0.42
CA ALA A 32 23.52 -0.31 1.46
C ALA A 32 23.12 0.29 2.81
N GLN A 33 23.74 1.41 3.22
CA GLN A 33 23.41 2.12 4.45
C GLN A 33 21.98 2.67 4.47
N TYR A 34 21.47 3.16 3.34
CA TYR A 34 20.08 3.58 3.22
C TYR A 34 19.11 2.40 3.30
N GLU A 35 19.43 1.27 2.67
CA GLU A 35 18.60 0.07 2.65
C GLU A 35 18.43 -0.58 4.02
N ILE A 36 19.46 -0.55 4.88
CA ILE A 36 19.40 -1.07 6.24
C ILE A 36 18.89 -0.05 7.27
N GLY A 37 18.69 1.22 6.85
CA GLY A 37 18.24 2.30 7.72
C GLY A 37 19.34 2.89 8.62
N TYR A 38 20.60 2.57 8.37
CA TYR A 38 21.73 3.16 9.10
C TYR A 38 21.85 4.67 8.82
N ARG A 39 21.51 5.09 7.60
CA ARG A 39 21.37 6.48 7.20
C ARG A 39 20.02 6.72 6.55
N VAL A 40 19.52 7.95 6.73
CA VAL A 40 18.30 8.42 6.05
C VAL A 40 18.71 9.31 4.88
N PRO A 41 18.29 9.01 3.64
CA PRO A 41 18.53 9.90 2.52
C PRO A 41 17.85 11.25 2.73
N LYS A 42 18.48 12.33 2.26
CA LYS A 42 17.83 13.65 2.22
C LYS A 42 16.63 13.61 1.26
N PRO A 43 15.60 14.46 1.47
CA PRO A 43 14.41 14.48 0.60
C PRO A 43 14.75 14.66 -0.89
N SER A 44 15.74 15.50 -1.23
CA SER A 44 16.19 15.67 -2.61
C SER A 44 16.73 14.37 -3.22
N LEU A 45 17.53 13.62 -2.47
CA LEU A 45 18.06 12.34 -2.93
C LEU A 45 16.97 11.27 -3.04
N LEU A 46 15.95 11.29 -2.16
CA LEU A 46 14.80 10.38 -2.29
C LEU A 46 14.02 10.63 -3.59
N LYS A 47 13.88 11.89 -4.01
CA LYS A 47 13.29 12.25 -5.31
C LYS A 47 14.09 11.71 -6.48
N GLU A 48 15.41 11.83 -6.42
CA GLU A 48 16.30 11.28 -7.46
C GLU A 48 16.22 9.74 -7.49
N ILE A 49 16.21 9.09 -6.33
CA ILE A 49 16.02 7.63 -6.22
C ILE A 49 14.69 7.21 -6.86
N ALA A 50 13.61 7.93 -6.56
CA ALA A 50 12.29 7.65 -7.13
C ALA A 50 12.30 7.76 -8.65
N LYS A 51 12.93 8.83 -9.19
CA LYS A 51 13.07 9.05 -10.62
C LYS A 51 13.89 7.94 -11.30
N VAL A 52 15.02 7.58 -10.73
CA VAL A 52 15.91 6.52 -11.28
C VAL A 52 15.23 5.16 -11.25
N LEU A 53 14.46 4.88 -10.20
CA LEU A 53 13.72 3.63 -10.05
C LEU A 53 12.36 3.62 -10.76
N ASP A 54 11.98 4.72 -11.43
CA ASP A 54 10.69 4.89 -12.13
C ASP A 54 9.51 4.55 -11.22
N VAL A 55 9.41 5.26 -10.09
CA VAL A 55 8.31 5.14 -9.14
C VAL A 55 7.86 6.52 -8.66
N LYS A 56 6.66 6.58 -8.07
CA LYS A 56 6.16 7.81 -7.45
C LYS A 56 7.01 8.17 -6.23
N GLU A 57 7.28 9.47 -6.04
CA GLU A 57 8.06 9.98 -4.90
C GLU A 57 7.44 9.55 -3.57
N GLU A 58 6.11 9.56 -3.47
CA GLU A 58 5.34 9.21 -2.29
C GLU A 58 5.64 7.79 -1.81
N THR A 59 6.09 6.88 -2.69
CA THR A 59 6.52 5.53 -2.33
C THR A 59 7.52 5.53 -1.18
N PHE A 60 8.41 6.53 -1.13
CA PHE A 60 9.47 6.62 -0.13
C PHE A 60 9.16 7.59 1.02
N PHE A 61 8.22 8.51 0.85
CA PHE A 61 7.87 9.50 1.87
C PHE A 61 6.84 8.99 2.89
N VAL A 62 6.01 8.01 2.53
CA VAL A 62 5.08 7.42 3.48
C VAL A 62 5.83 6.54 4.47
N SER A 63 5.82 6.94 5.72
CA SER A 63 6.36 6.12 6.81
C SER A 63 5.40 4.97 7.10
N ASP A 64 5.86 3.75 6.86
CA ASP A 64 5.17 2.52 7.26
C ASP A 64 5.47 2.11 8.72
N LYS A 65 6.27 2.92 9.42
CA LYS A 65 6.68 2.61 10.80
C LYS A 65 5.57 2.77 11.82
N TYR A 66 4.56 3.60 11.53
CA TYR A 66 3.57 3.98 12.52
C TYR A 66 2.15 3.91 11.95
N LEU A 67 1.51 2.76 12.09
CA LEU A 67 0.09 2.59 11.80
C LEU A 67 -0.76 3.65 12.53
N LEU A 68 -0.34 4.08 13.71
CA LEU A 68 -0.96 5.14 14.47
C LEU A 68 -0.91 6.52 13.78
N ASP A 69 0.14 6.80 13.00
CA ASP A 69 0.21 8.06 12.24
C ASP A 69 -0.75 8.07 11.07
N ILE A 70 -0.95 6.90 10.44
CA ILE A 70 -1.98 6.72 9.40
C ILE A 70 -3.36 6.93 10.01
N LEU A 71 -3.64 6.28 11.14
CA LEU A 71 -4.90 6.44 11.84
C LEU A 71 -5.14 7.89 12.26
N ARG A 72 -4.13 8.56 12.83
CA ARG A 72 -4.21 9.97 13.19
C ARG A 72 -4.52 10.85 11.97
N THR A 73 -3.89 10.58 10.83
CA THR A 73 -4.16 11.31 9.58
C THR A 73 -5.62 11.14 9.14
N ILE A 74 -6.15 9.91 9.21
CA ILE A 74 -7.56 9.62 8.92
C ILE A 74 -8.48 10.37 9.89
N MET A 75 -8.18 10.37 11.19
CA MET A 75 -8.98 11.06 12.21
C MET A 75 -8.99 12.59 11.98
N TRP A 76 -7.84 13.19 11.65
CA TRP A 76 -7.77 14.63 11.33
C TRP A 76 -8.53 14.96 10.06
N TYR A 77 -8.38 14.13 9.03
CA TYR A 77 -9.14 14.32 7.78
C TYR A 77 -10.66 14.26 8.03
N ASP A 78 -11.14 13.33 8.84
CA ASP A 78 -12.56 13.23 9.20
C ASP A 78 -13.04 14.45 9.99
N PHE A 79 -12.21 14.95 10.90
CA PHE A 79 -12.51 16.15 11.68
C PHE A 79 -12.64 17.41 10.81
N GLU A 80 -11.76 17.57 9.83
CA GLU A 80 -11.77 18.72 8.92
C GLU A 80 -12.86 18.60 7.84
N HIS A 81 -13.13 17.38 7.38
CA HIS A 81 -14.05 17.06 6.31
C HIS A 81 -15.20 16.20 6.82
N ARG A 82 -16.07 16.79 7.61
CA ARG A 82 -17.19 16.11 8.28
C ARG A 82 -17.96 15.19 7.33
N ARG A 83 -18.14 13.92 7.72
CA ARG A 83 -18.85 12.84 7.01
C ARG A 83 -18.04 12.11 5.93
N SER A 84 -16.73 12.26 5.90
CA SER A 84 -15.89 11.50 4.96
C SER A 84 -15.80 10.02 5.34
N PHE A 85 -15.89 9.72 6.64
CA PHE A 85 -15.82 8.36 7.15
C PHE A 85 -17.03 7.98 7.96
N LYS A 86 -17.34 6.68 7.96
CA LYS A 86 -18.29 6.05 8.87
C LYS A 86 -17.59 4.90 9.56
N LEU A 87 -17.84 4.77 10.85
CA LEU A 87 -17.36 3.67 11.69
C LEU A 87 -18.53 2.81 12.12
N ALA A 88 -18.35 1.51 12.10
CA ALA A 88 -19.26 0.55 12.71
C ALA A 88 -18.48 -0.58 13.36
N GLU A 89 -19.03 -1.10 14.42
CA GLU A 89 -18.57 -2.34 15.04
C GLU A 89 -19.27 -3.51 14.36
N VAL A 90 -18.50 -4.51 13.94
CA VAL A 90 -19.02 -5.73 13.35
C VAL A 90 -18.62 -6.90 14.23
N THR A 91 -19.60 -7.55 14.82
CA THR A 91 -19.41 -8.79 15.56
C THR A 91 -19.59 -9.95 14.58
N LEU A 92 -18.52 -10.70 14.36
CA LEU A 92 -18.57 -11.95 13.59
C LEU A 92 -19.04 -13.04 14.54
N ASP A 93 -20.35 -13.31 14.58
CA ASP A 93 -20.87 -14.45 15.30
C ASP A 93 -21.00 -15.62 14.33
N ALA A 94 -20.15 -16.62 14.49
CA ALA A 94 -20.18 -17.84 13.68
C ALA A 94 -21.40 -18.74 13.99
N SER A 95 -22.17 -18.42 15.00
CA SER A 95 -23.31 -19.23 15.49
C SER A 95 -24.68 -18.71 15.04
N ILE A 96 -24.77 -17.53 14.42
CA ILE A 96 -26.04 -16.96 14.03
C ILE A 96 -26.45 -17.47 12.65
N ALA A 97 -27.45 -18.33 12.64
CA ALA A 97 -28.25 -18.64 11.46
C ALA A 97 -28.86 -17.35 10.86
N PRO A 98 -29.10 -17.30 9.54
CA PRO A 98 -29.51 -16.07 8.87
C PRO A 98 -30.82 -15.57 9.44
N ILE A 99 -30.77 -14.47 10.18
CA ILE A 99 -31.97 -13.69 10.51
C ILE A 99 -32.22 -12.80 9.29
N GLU A 100 -33.41 -12.89 8.74
CA GLU A 100 -33.90 -12.06 7.63
C GLU A 100 -33.89 -10.58 8.00
N SER A 101 -32.78 -9.91 7.91
CA SER A 101 -32.75 -8.46 7.74
C SER A 101 -31.32 -7.93 7.60
N LYS A 102 -31.01 -7.37 6.44
CA LYS A 102 -29.86 -6.50 6.17
C LYS A 102 -28.51 -7.05 6.66
N THR A 103 -28.22 -8.26 6.26
CA THR A 103 -26.92 -8.89 6.50
C THR A 103 -25.88 -8.13 5.69
N ILE A 104 -24.92 -7.49 6.36
CA ILE A 104 -23.71 -7.02 5.71
C ILE A 104 -22.89 -8.28 5.43
N GLU A 105 -23.02 -8.87 4.23
CA GLU A 105 -22.09 -9.89 3.79
C GLU A 105 -20.73 -9.26 3.59
N LEU A 106 -19.82 -9.52 4.50
CA LEU A 106 -18.41 -9.20 4.30
C LEU A 106 -17.83 -10.22 3.32
N ARG A 107 -17.96 -9.93 2.02
CA ARG A 107 -17.30 -10.70 0.96
C ARG A 107 -15.87 -10.21 0.83
N GLY A 108 -14.94 -11.02 1.25
CA GLY A 108 -13.50 -10.77 1.12
C GLY A 108 -12.72 -11.82 1.88
N ASN A 109 -11.43 -11.92 1.64
CA ASN A 109 -10.52 -12.63 2.53
C ASN A 109 -10.45 -11.83 3.84
N ALA A 110 -11.53 -11.85 4.61
CA ALA A 110 -11.44 -11.55 6.02
C ALA A 110 -10.38 -12.52 6.54
N CYS A 111 -9.29 -12.00 7.06
CA CYS A 111 -8.28 -12.83 7.71
C CYS A 111 -8.98 -13.46 8.93
N THR A 112 -9.54 -14.64 8.73
CA THR A 112 -10.25 -15.41 9.75
C THR A 112 -9.29 -16.04 10.77
N THR A 113 -7.99 -15.77 10.64
CA THR A 113 -6.96 -16.35 11.48
C THR A 113 -6.26 -15.32 12.36
N TRP A 114 -7.02 -14.48 13.02
CA TRP A 114 -6.53 -13.74 14.18
C TRP A 114 -6.93 -14.54 15.43
N GLY A 115 -6.21 -15.66 15.71
CA GLY A 115 -6.41 -16.49 16.89
C GLY A 115 -7.86 -16.86 17.19
N ASP A 116 -8.10 -17.75 18.11
CA ASP A 116 -9.44 -18.24 18.51
C ASP A 116 -10.33 -17.19 19.23
N SER A 117 -9.98 -15.93 19.18
CA SER A 117 -10.77 -14.83 19.77
C SER A 117 -11.46 -14.02 18.68
N ILE A 118 -12.76 -14.22 18.54
CA ILE A 118 -13.64 -13.39 17.73
C ILE A 118 -13.86 -12.07 18.49
N ALA A 119 -12.87 -11.19 18.43
CA ALA A 119 -13.07 -9.83 18.92
C ALA A 119 -13.91 -9.05 17.92
N PRO A 120 -14.82 -8.15 18.38
CA PRO A 120 -15.56 -7.28 17.49
C PRO A 120 -14.58 -6.45 16.67
N ALA A 121 -14.76 -6.47 15.34
CA ALA A 121 -13.93 -5.71 14.42
C ALA A 121 -14.57 -4.34 14.16
N THR A 122 -13.78 -3.28 14.25
CA THR A 122 -14.21 -1.96 13.80
C THR A 122 -13.98 -1.83 12.31
N VAL A 123 -15.05 -1.56 11.56
CA VAL A 123 -15.00 -1.32 10.12
C VAL A 123 -15.08 0.17 9.86
N LEU A 124 -14.14 0.66 9.07
CA LEU A 124 -14.12 2.02 8.55
C LEU A 124 -14.51 1.98 7.08
N TRP A 125 -15.52 2.74 6.68
CA TRP A 125 -15.80 2.96 5.27
C TRP A 125 -15.85 4.44 4.92
N MET A 126 -15.49 4.73 3.68
CA MET A 126 -15.45 6.09 3.18
C MET A 126 -16.75 6.45 2.45
N ASN A 127 -17.30 7.60 2.77
CA ASN A 127 -18.51 8.11 2.13
C ASN A 127 -18.17 8.98 0.90
N VAL A 128 -17.10 8.62 0.19
CA VAL A 128 -16.62 9.30 -1.01
C VAL A 128 -16.63 8.28 -2.16
N PRO A 129 -17.53 8.41 -3.16
CA PRO A 129 -17.70 7.41 -4.22
C PRO A 129 -16.38 7.03 -4.91
N LEU A 130 -15.60 8.03 -5.34
CA LEU A 130 -14.29 7.81 -5.98
C LEU A 130 -13.35 6.94 -5.13
N VAL A 131 -13.28 7.20 -3.83
CA VAL A 131 -12.39 6.45 -2.93
C VAL A 131 -12.91 5.01 -2.74
N ASN A 132 -14.23 4.82 -2.67
CA ASN A 132 -14.82 3.48 -2.62
C ASN A 132 -14.52 2.67 -3.88
N ASP A 133 -14.52 3.29 -5.05
CA ASP A 133 -14.18 2.62 -6.30
C ASP A 133 -12.70 2.22 -6.34
N LEU A 134 -11.80 3.09 -5.90
CA LEU A 134 -10.37 2.78 -5.76
C LEU A 134 -10.11 1.66 -4.72
N MET A 135 -10.84 1.65 -3.61
CA MET A 135 -10.76 0.57 -2.62
C MET A 135 -11.30 -0.75 -3.17
N ARG A 136 -12.35 -0.72 -3.99
CA ARG A 136 -12.88 -1.92 -4.68
C ARG A 136 -11.87 -2.47 -5.68
N GLU A 137 -11.21 -1.60 -6.44
CA GLU A 137 -10.11 -2.00 -7.31
C GLU A 137 -8.98 -2.67 -6.51
N TRP A 138 -8.56 -2.06 -5.40
CA TRP A 138 -7.54 -2.66 -4.54
C TRP A 138 -7.96 -4.04 -4.01
N LEU A 139 -9.22 -4.21 -3.61
CA LEU A 139 -9.75 -5.52 -3.22
C LEU A 139 -9.64 -6.53 -4.37
N THR A 140 -10.00 -6.14 -5.59
CA THR A 140 -9.87 -6.98 -6.79
C THR A 140 -8.42 -7.39 -7.00
N ARG A 141 -7.47 -6.46 -6.98
CA ARG A 141 -6.03 -6.77 -7.11
C ARG A 141 -5.52 -7.73 -6.03
N LYS A 142 -6.00 -7.61 -4.80
CA LYS A 142 -5.68 -8.57 -3.73
C LYS A 142 -6.25 -9.96 -3.99
N GLN A 143 -7.45 -10.06 -4.53
CA GLN A 143 -8.08 -11.33 -4.88
C GLN A 143 -7.36 -12.00 -6.07
N GLU A 144 -6.99 -11.25 -7.09
CA GLU A 144 -6.20 -11.71 -8.23
C GLU A 144 -4.83 -12.24 -7.79
N LEU A 145 -4.17 -11.54 -6.86
CA LEU A 145 -2.92 -12.00 -6.25
C LEU A 145 -3.12 -13.30 -5.46
N ALA A 146 -4.19 -13.39 -4.68
CA ALA A 146 -4.48 -14.59 -3.87
C ALA A 146 -4.84 -15.81 -4.74
N SER A 147 -5.53 -15.61 -5.85
CA SER A 147 -5.88 -16.67 -6.81
C SER A 147 -4.74 -17.02 -7.77
N GLY A 148 -3.64 -16.25 -7.78
CA GLY A 148 -2.53 -16.43 -8.72
C GLY A 148 -2.81 -15.90 -10.13
N THR A 149 -3.90 -15.16 -10.33
CA THR A 149 -4.23 -14.49 -11.61
C THR A 149 -3.19 -13.45 -11.98
N ILE A 150 -2.66 -12.75 -10.98
CA ILE A 150 -1.51 -11.88 -11.12
C ILE A 150 -0.37 -12.32 -10.19
N THR A 151 0.85 -12.05 -10.60
CA THR A 151 2.05 -12.34 -9.81
C THR A 151 2.30 -11.25 -8.75
N LYS A 152 3.14 -11.56 -7.76
CA LYS A 152 3.61 -10.55 -6.79
C LYS A 152 4.33 -9.38 -7.46
N SER A 153 5.02 -9.63 -8.57
CA SER A 153 5.74 -8.60 -9.32
C SER A 153 4.76 -7.65 -9.99
N GLU A 154 3.70 -8.16 -10.63
CA GLU A 154 2.65 -7.36 -11.26
C GLU A 154 1.87 -6.54 -10.22
N TYR A 155 1.52 -7.15 -9.08
CA TYR A 155 0.88 -6.43 -7.99
C TYR A 155 1.76 -5.30 -7.43
N LEU A 156 3.08 -5.57 -7.25
CA LEU A 156 4.02 -4.57 -6.80
C LEU A 156 4.15 -3.43 -7.82
N GLU A 157 4.23 -3.73 -9.11
CA GLU A 157 4.29 -2.71 -10.16
C GLU A 157 3.03 -1.82 -10.15
N TRP A 158 1.85 -2.43 -10.04
CA TRP A 158 0.60 -1.67 -9.89
C TRP A 158 0.67 -0.71 -8.70
N LEU A 159 1.12 -1.18 -7.53
CA LEU A 159 1.25 -0.38 -6.32
C LEU A 159 2.27 0.77 -6.47
N LEU A 160 3.41 0.51 -7.13
CA LEU A 160 4.47 1.50 -7.32
C LEU A 160 4.07 2.64 -8.25
N GLN A 161 3.17 2.37 -9.20
CA GLN A 161 2.67 3.35 -10.15
C GLN A 161 1.33 3.99 -9.73
N TRP A 162 0.74 3.50 -8.63
CA TRP A 162 -0.54 4.06 -8.14
C TRP A 162 -0.40 5.55 -7.79
N PRO A 163 -1.38 6.43 -8.09
CA PRO A 163 -2.72 6.15 -8.63
C PRO A 163 -2.79 6.08 -10.17
N ALA A 164 -1.70 6.30 -10.89
CA ALA A 164 -1.71 6.30 -12.36
C ALA A 164 -1.97 4.91 -12.97
N SER A 165 -1.74 3.85 -12.21
CA SER A 165 -2.01 2.44 -12.59
C SER A 165 -3.44 2.01 -12.30
N SER A 166 -4.24 2.86 -11.64
CA SER A 166 -5.65 2.58 -11.37
C SER A 166 -6.46 2.52 -12.66
N ASP A 167 -7.41 1.58 -12.72
CA ASP A 167 -8.32 1.40 -13.86
C ASP A 167 -9.13 2.70 -14.14
N MET A 168 -9.35 3.52 -13.11
CA MET A 168 -10.03 4.82 -13.22
C MET A 168 -9.15 5.94 -13.80
N ALA A 169 -7.82 5.81 -13.71
CA ALA A 169 -6.91 6.80 -14.28
C ALA A 169 -6.75 6.67 -15.81
N GLY A 170 -7.47 5.73 -16.44
CA GLY A 170 -7.47 5.50 -17.87
C GLY A 170 -6.13 4.97 -18.40
N LYS A 171 -5.98 3.67 -18.39
CA LYS A 171 -5.06 2.88 -19.23
C LYS A 171 -3.56 3.15 -19.07
N ARG A 172 -2.99 2.67 -18.00
CA ARG A 172 -1.63 2.18 -18.03
C ARG A 172 -1.65 0.70 -17.71
N GLU A 173 -1.53 -0.14 -18.75
CA GLU A 173 -1.25 -1.56 -18.52
C GLU A 173 0.05 -1.67 -17.71
N PRO A 174 0.12 -2.55 -16.69
CA PRO A 174 1.36 -2.82 -15.99
C PRO A 174 2.43 -3.19 -17.03
N LYS A 175 3.58 -2.57 -16.95
CA LYS A 175 4.73 -3.00 -17.76
C LYS A 175 5.07 -4.42 -17.32
N ARG A 176 4.91 -5.37 -18.25
CA ARG A 176 5.34 -6.76 -18.12
C ARG A 176 6.86 -6.85 -18.02
#